data_cc37ccb2fdf71054bf72b3c06500a96a
#
_entry.id   cc37ccb2fdf71054bf72b3c06500a96a
#
_cell.length_a   1.000
_cell.length_b   1.000
_cell.length_c   1.000
_cell.angle_alpha   90.00
_cell.angle_beta   90.00
_cell.angle_gamma   90.00
#
_symmetry.space_group_name_H-M   'P 1'
#
loop_
_entity.id
_entity.type
_entity.pdbx_description
1 polymer ?
#
loop_
_entity_poly.entity_id
_entity_poly.type
_entity_poly.pdbx_seq_one_letter_code
_entity_poly.pdbx_strand_id
1 'polypeptide(L)'
;MKKASFILVSIILLSCNGNNSVRNQEYADVDSAVIDTMDVQPLKDVSHKKLAKNKTEDPIVGTYYCYDSHDTYVFQSGKIGYFTVQGGSPSVFTWERSGKNVTIVYEVFGKQKLKFDSQAQTLTEESKSLGTLVFDKQ
;
A
#
# COMPACT_ATOMS: atom_id res chain seq x y z
N MET A 1 5.40 -17.25 -50.47
CA MET A 1 6.67 -16.73 -49.94
C MET A 1 6.34 -15.65 -48.89
N LYS A 2 6.43 -15.97 -47.60
CA LYS A 2 6.14 -15.05 -46.51
C LYS A 2 7.43 -14.41 -46.02
N LYS A 3 7.55 -13.08 -46.18
CA LYS A 3 8.71 -12.31 -45.72
C LYS A 3 8.57 -12.05 -44.20
N ALA A 4 9.45 -12.64 -43.40
CA ALA A 4 9.54 -12.32 -41.97
C ALA A 4 10.37 -11.05 -41.82
N SER A 5 9.75 -10.02 -41.21
CA SER A 5 10.39 -8.74 -40.88
C SER A 5 10.88 -8.82 -39.44
N PHE A 6 12.18 -8.90 -39.23
CA PHE A 6 12.80 -8.84 -37.90
C PHE A 6 12.98 -7.38 -37.53
N ILE A 7 12.25 -6.93 -36.49
CA ILE A 7 12.48 -5.62 -35.87
C ILE A 7 13.49 -5.80 -34.74
N LEU A 8 14.66 -5.24 -34.95
CA LEU A 8 15.75 -5.20 -33.97
C LEU A 8 15.47 -4.04 -33.01
N VAL A 9 15.09 -4.35 -31.78
CA VAL A 9 14.91 -3.35 -30.71
C VAL A 9 16.24 -3.16 -30.00
N SER A 10 16.89 -2.01 -30.23
CA SER A 10 18.10 -1.60 -29.53
C SER A 10 17.76 -1.07 -28.14
N ILE A 11 18.22 -1.78 -27.11
CA ILE A 11 18.10 -1.36 -25.71
C ILE A 11 19.27 -0.42 -25.40
N ILE A 12 18.97 0.87 -25.17
CA ILE A 12 19.94 1.85 -24.69
C ILE A 12 19.92 1.80 -23.14
N LEU A 13 20.99 1.27 -22.57
CA LEU A 13 21.23 1.32 -21.13
C LEU A 13 21.80 2.69 -20.76
N LEU A 14 21.00 3.58 -20.20
CA LEU A 14 21.49 4.77 -19.51
C LEU A 14 21.84 4.41 -18.07
N SER A 15 23.14 4.31 -17.81
CA SER A 15 23.72 4.19 -16.47
C SER A 15 23.79 5.59 -15.86
N CYS A 16 22.94 5.91 -14.88
CA CYS A 16 23.08 7.09 -14.03
C CYS A 16 23.77 6.72 -12.73
N ASN A 17 25.04 7.09 -12.63
CA ASN A 17 25.86 7.00 -11.42
C ASN A 17 25.57 8.24 -10.54
N GLY A 18 24.80 8.06 -9.48
CA GLY A 18 24.46 9.12 -8.51
C GLY A 18 25.26 8.94 -7.21
N ASN A 19 26.30 9.75 -7.02
CA ASN A 19 27.05 9.85 -5.77
C ASN A 19 26.18 10.47 -4.67
N ASN A 20 25.82 9.69 -3.65
CA ASN A 20 25.25 10.20 -2.41
C ASN A 20 26.35 10.58 -1.44
N SER A 21 26.61 11.91 -1.35
CA SER A 21 27.43 12.53 -0.32
C SER A 21 26.69 12.50 1.01
N VAL A 22 27.22 11.73 1.97
CA VAL A 22 26.75 11.69 3.35
C VAL A 22 27.24 12.97 4.05
N ARG A 23 26.31 13.86 4.40
CA ARG A 23 26.58 15.01 5.29
C ARG A 23 26.34 14.57 6.72
N ASN A 24 27.43 14.39 7.47
CA ASN A 24 27.41 14.31 8.92
C ASN A 24 27.01 15.68 9.48
N GLN A 25 25.88 15.74 10.19
CA GLN A 25 25.56 16.87 11.06
C GLN A 25 26.08 16.57 12.45
N GLU A 26 27.04 17.39 12.83
CA GLU A 26 27.67 17.54 14.12
C GLU A 26 26.64 18.05 15.14
N TYR A 27 26.44 17.32 16.24
CA TYR A 27 25.63 17.74 17.38
C TYR A 27 26.45 18.70 18.23
N ALA A 28 26.00 19.96 18.29
CA ALA A 28 26.54 20.93 19.25
C ALA A 28 25.90 20.68 20.63
N ASP A 29 26.75 20.48 21.61
CA ASP A 29 26.46 20.51 23.04
C ASP A 29 25.81 21.85 23.42
N VAL A 30 24.62 21.79 24.04
CA VAL A 30 24.01 22.94 24.70
C VAL A 30 24.01 22.71 26.20
N ASP A 31 24.73 23.55 26.81
CA ASP A 31 25.10 23.73 28.23
C ASP A 31 23.86 23.84 29.16
N SER A 32 24.08 23.37 30.37
CA SER A 32 23.17 23.37 31.52
C SER A 32 22.64 24.75 31.86
N ALA A 33 21.31 24.90 31.90
CA ALA A 33 20.66 26.04 32.60
C ALA A 33 19.67 25.55 33.65
N VAL A 34 20.07 25.79 34.86
CA VAL A 34 19.37 26.00 36.14
C VAL A 34 17.86 25.78 36.16
N ILE A 35 17.46 24.79 36.94
CA ILE A 35 16.05 24.48 37.31
C ILE A 35 15.63 25.46 38.40
N ASP A 36 14.72 26.35 38.07
CA ASP A 36 13.95 27.13 39.04
C ASP A 36 12.70 26.35 39.46
N THR A 37 12.60 26.11 40.76
CA THR A 37 11.53 25.33 41.42
C THR A 37 10.24 26.14 41.41
N MET A 38 9.29 25.78 40.51
CA MET A 38 7.94 26.25 40.60
C MET A 38 6.99 25.14 41.08
N ASP A 39 6.35 25.50 42.16
CA ASP A 39 5.27 24.91 42.95
C ASP A 39 4.28 24.07 42.09
N VAL A 40 4.24 22.76 42.31
CA VAL A 40 3.33 21.85 41.62
C VAL A 40 2.03 21.79 42.41
N GLN A 41 1.02 22.54 41.95
CA GLN A 41 -0.36 22.28 42.39
C GLN A 41 -0.89 20.99 41.77
N PRO A 42 -1.60 20.13 42.53
CA PRO A 42 -2.16 18.89 41.99
C PRO A 42 -3.29 19.18 41.03
N LEU A 43 -3.08 18.94 39.75
CA LEU A 43 -4.10 18.95 38.73
C LEU A 43 -5.12 17.86 38.99
N LYS A 44 -6.35 18.27 39.22
CA LYS A 44 -7.54 17.46 39.34
C LYS A 44 -7.65 16.47 38.19
N ASP A 45 -7.88 15.23 38.56
CA ASP A 45 -8.27 14.07 37.79
C ASP A 45 -9.12 14.43 36.55
N VAL A 46 -8.49 14.53 35.38
CA VAL A 46 -9.19 14.59 34.09
C VAL A 46 -9.45 13.15 33.72
N SER A 47 -10.64 12.70 34.07
CA SER A 47 -11.20 11.44 33.65
C SER A 47 -11.00 11.27 32.13
N HIS A 48 -10.00 10.53 31.73
CA HIS A 48 -9.80 10.09 30.36
C HIS A 48 -10.94 9.15 29.98
N LYS A 49 -12.01 9.76 29.47
CA LYS A 49 -13.13 9.05 28.84
C LYS A 49 -12.57 8.30 27.63
N LYS A 50 -12.22 7.05 27.89
CA LYS A 50 -11.70 6.08 26.93
C LYS A 50 -12.76 5.82 25.88
N LEU A 51 -12.80 6.65 24.82
CA LEU A 51 -13.53 6.35 23.59
C LEU A 51 -12.69 5.40 22.75
N ALA A 52 -12.51 4.20 23.24
CA ALA A 52 -12.13 3.08 22.40
C ALA A 52 -13.38 2.65 21.63
N LYS A 53 -13.73 3.36 20.54
CA LYS A 53 -14.48 2.75 19.46
C LYS A 53 -13.57 1.64 18.93
N ASN A 54 -13.85 0.39 19.27
CA ASN A 54 -13.35 -0.77 18.56
C ASN A 54 -13.80 -0.63 17.12
N LYS A 55 -13.00 0.02 16.29
CA LYS A 55 -13.21 0.08 14.85
C LYS A 55 -12.80 -1.30 14.35
N THR A 56 -13.78 -2.21 14.28
CA THR A 56 -13.57 -3.52 13.69
C THR A 56 -12.90 -3.33 12.34
N GLU A 57 -11.76 -3.92 12.16
CA GLU A 57 -11.00 -3.82 10.91
C GLU A 57 -11.85 -4.35 9.75
N ASP A 58 -11.74 -3.70 8.59
CA ASP A 58 -12.49 -4.14 7.41
C ASP A 58 -12.02 -5.54 7.00
N PRO A 59 -12.92 -6.54 6.85
CA PRO A 59 -12.56 -7.93 6.59
C PRO A 59 -11.74 -8.13 5.30
N ILE A 60 -11.73 -7.15 4.39
CA ILE A 60 -10.90 -7.18 3.19
C ILE A 60 -9.41 -6.98 3.48
N VAL A 61 -9.05 -6.41 4.63
CA VAL A 61 -7.64 -6.17 4.95
C VAL A 61 -6.87 -7.48 4.99
N GLY A 62 -5.75 -7.52 4.26
CA GLY A 62 -4.92 -8.70 4.11
C GLY A 62 -4.27 -8.80 2.74
N THR A 63 -3.60 -9.91 2.50
CA THR A 63 -2.92 -10.25 1.24
C THR A 63 -3.76 -11.26 0.48
N TYR A 64 -3.88 -11.07 -0.84
CA TYR A 64 -4.63 -11.92 -1.75
C TYR A 64 -3.75 -12.30 -2.93
N TYR A 65 -3.72 -13.58 -3.28
CA TYR A 65 -2.89 -14.12 -4.34
C TYR A 65 -3.71 -14.83 -5.40
N CYS A 66 -3.42 -14.58 -6.68
CA CYS A 66 -4.01 -15.29 -7.81
C CYS A 66 -3.04 -16.35 -8.31
N TYR A 67 -3.46 -17.62 -8.28
CA TYR A 67 -2.62 -18.74 -8.74
C TYR A 67 -2.50 -18.81 -10.27
N ASP A 68 -3.47 -18.25 -11.00
CA ASP A 68 -3.48 -18.28 -12.47
C ASP A 68 -2.55 -17.22 -13.08
N SER A 69 -2.55 -16.00 -12.53
CA SER A 69 -1.73 -14.88 -13.02
C SER A 69 -0.47 -14.63 -12.20
N HIS A 70 -0.36 -15.23 -11.01
CA HIS A 70 0.69 -15.00 -10.02
C HIS A 70 0.79 -13.55 -9.52
N ASP A 71 -0.33 -12.85 -9.58
CA ASP A 71 -0.44 -11.46 -9.11
C ASP A 71 -0.87 -11.42 -7.65
N THR A 72 -0.56 -10.31 -6.98
CA THR A 72 -0.85 -10.13 -5.56
C THR A 72 -1.51 -8.78 -5.30
N TYR A 73 -2.61 -8.78 -4.54
CA TYR A 73 -3.21 -7.61 -3.91
C TYR A 73 -2.90 -7.59 -2.41
N VAL A 74 -2.54 -6.42 -1.87
CA VAL A 74 -2.42 -6.18 -0.42
C VAL A 74 -3.32 -5.02 -0.05
N PHE A 75 -4.27 -5.23 0.86
CA PHE A 75 -5.17 -4.20 1.40
C PHE A 75 -4.78 -3.87 2.83
N GLN A 76 -4.56 -2.59 3.13
CA GLN A 76 -4.19 -2.12 4.46
C GLN A 76 -5.34 -1.34 5.10
N SER A 77 -5.40 -1.30 6.43
CA SER A 77 -6.45 -0.62 7.21
C SER A 77 -6.60 0.88 6.93
N GLY A 78 -5.54 1.54 6.46
CA GLY A 78 -5.51 2.96 6.07
C GLY A 78 -6.17 3.28 4.73
N LYS A 79 -6.90 2.35 4.09
CA LYS A 79 -7.45 2.50 2.74
C LYS A 79 -6.41 2.66 1.63
N ILE A 80 -5.18 2.27 1.90
CA ILE A 80 -4.09 2.16 0.95
C ILE A 80 -3.86 0.68 0.67
N GLY A 81 -3.42 0.35 -0.55
CA GLY A 81 -3.06 -1.01 -0.92
C GLY A 81 -1.98 -1.03 -1.99
N TYR A 82 -1.54 -2.25 -2.29
CA TYR A 82 -0.50 -2.51 -3.27
C TYR A 82 -0.94 -3.63 -4.20
N PHE A 83 -0.69 -3.45 -5.48
CA PHE A 83 -0.86 -4.49 -6.49
C PHE A 83 0.49 -4.81 -7.12
N THR A 84 0.83 -6.09 -7.18
CA THR A 84 2.10 -6.55 -7.73
C THR A 84 1.81 -7.62 -8.77
N VAL A 85 2.22 -7.39 -10.00
CA VAL A 85 2.26 -8.44 -11.03
C VAL A 85 3.47 -9.35 -10.80
N GLN A 86 3.41 -10.59 -11.26
CA GLN A 86 4.51 -11.54 -11.12
C GLN A 86 5.86 -10.93 -11.57
N GLY A 87 6.83 -10.90 -10.66
CA GLY A 87 8.18 -10.37 -10.92
C GLY A 87 8.27 -8.86 -11.11
N GLY A 88 7.16 -8.12 -10.93
CA GLY A 88 7.09 -6.67 -11.06
C GLY A 88 7.29 -5.91 -9.76
N SER A 89 7.32 -4.58 -9.86
CA SER A 89 7.29 -3.67 -8.72
C SER A 89 5.87 -3.40 -8.26
N PRO A 90 5.62 -3.20 -6.95
CA PRO A 90 4.28 -2.89 -6.45
C PRO A 90 3.78 -1.52 -6.94
N SER A 91 2.52 -1.50 -7.38
CA SER A 91 1.78 -0.28 -7.69
C SER A 91 0.87 0.08 -6.52
N VAL A 92 0.97 1.32 -6.04
CA VAL A 92 0.15 1.82 -4.92
C VAL A 92 -1.24 2.18 -5.42
N PHE A 93 -2.27 1.88 -4.62
CA PHE A 93 -3.64 2.32 -4.86
C PHE A 93 -4.32 2.75 -3.57
N THR A 94 -5.38 3.55 -3.69
CA THR A 94 -6.36 3.74 -2.64
C THR A 94 -7.59 2.89 -2.90
N TRP A 95 -8.34 2.54 -1.85
CA TRP A 95 -9.50 1.68 -2.00
C TRP A 95 -10.68 2.06 -1.13
N GLU A 96 -11.87 1.76 -1.63
CA GLU A 96 -13.13 1.87 -0.92
C GLU A 96 -13.96 0.62 -1.14
N ARG A 97 -14.74 0.23 -0.13
CA ARG A 97 -15.63 -0.92 -0.21
C ARG A 97 -17.06 -0.54 0.18
N SER A 98 -18.01 -1.00 -0.61
CA SER A 98 -19.44 -0.93 -0.34
C SER A 98 -20.06 -2.30 -0.54
N GLY A 99 -20.35 -3.00 0.57
CA GLY A 99 -20.81 -4.38 0.55
C GLY A 99 -19.76 -5.30 -0.07
N LYS A 100 -20.14 -6.00 -1.15
CA LYS A 100 -19.21 -6.87 -1.92
C LYS A 100 -18.39 -6.10 -2.96
N ASN A 101 -18.77 -4.87 -3.31
CA ASN A 101 -18.06 -4.10 -4.33
C ASN A 101 -16.86 -3.36 -3.73
N VAL A 102 -15.70 -3.51 -4.35
CA VAL A 102 -14.47 -2.83 -4.02
C VAL A 102 -14.07 -1.98 -5.21
N THR A 103 -13.80 -0.71 -4.96
CA THR A 103 -13.24 0.21 -5.96
C THR A 103 -11.83 0.53 -5.56
N ILE A 104 -10.87 0.26 -6.43
CA ILE A 104 -9.47 0.67 -6.27
C ILE A 104 -9.17 1.78 -7.26
N VAL A 105 -8.32 2.71 -6.85
CA VAL A 105 -7.92 3.88 -7.64
C VAL A 105 -6.41 3.97 -7.64
N TYR A 106 -5.82 3.78 -8.81
CA TYR A 106 -4.41 4.05 -9.05
C TYR A 106 -4.22 5.49 -9.52
N GLU A 107 -3.13 6.12 -9.13
CA GLU A 107 -2.82 7.47 -9.59
C GLU A 107 -2.67 7.55 -11.12
N VAL A 108 -2.00 6.56 -11.72
CA VAL A 108 -1.69 6.55 -13.16
C VAL A 108 -2.71 5.74 -13.98
N PHE A 109 -3.17 4.59 -13.46
CA PHE A 109 -3.99 3.64 -14.24
C PHE A 109 -5.51 3.85 -14.07
N GLY A 110 -5.92 4.81 -13.22
CA GLY A 110 -7.33 5.13 -13.00
C GLY A 110 -8.04 4.15 -12.06
N LYS A 111 -9.35 3.92 -12.33
CA LYS A 111 -10.22 3.14 -11.44
C LYS A 111 -10.44 1.73 -11.95
N GLN A 112 -10.40 0.77 -11.02
CA GLN A 112 -10.73 -0.63 -11.24
C GLN A 112 -11.76 -1.10 -10.22
N LYS A 113 -12.60 -2.06 -10.60
CA LYS A 113 -13.64 -2.64 -9.74
C LYS A 113 -13.33 -4.10 -9.49
N LEU A 114 -13.40 -4.50 -8.23
CA LEU A 114 -13.29 -5.88 -7.76
C LEU A 114 -14.55 -6.27 -7.00
N LYS A 115 -14.77 -7.56 -6.84
CA LYS A 115 -15.80 -8.10 -5.93
C LYS A 115 -15.09 -8.84 -4.79
N PHE A 116 -15.52 -8.58 -3.56
CA PHE A 116 -15.02 -9.24 -2.35
C PHE A 116 -16.10 -10.17 -1.79
N ASP A 117 -15.78 -11.44 -1.62
CA ASP A 117 -16.60 -12.38 -0.88
C ASP A 117 -15.98 -12.60 0.52
N SER A 118 -16.70 -12.12 1.54
CA SER A 118 -16.21 -12.20 2.93
C SER A 118 -16.34 -13.60 3.54
N GLN A 119 -17.17 -14.49 2.97
CA GLN A 119 -17.31 -15.87 3.44
C GLN A 119 -16.21 -16.75 2.83
N ALA A 120 -15.99 -16.62 1.53
CA ALA A 120 -14.93 -17.35 0.84
C ALA A 120 -13.53 -16.71 1.06
N GLN A 121 -13.48 -15.47 1.56
CA GLN A 121 -12.25 -14.69 1.70
C GLN A 121 -11.50 -14.53 0.37
N THR A 122 -12.26 -14.25 -0.71
CA THR A 122 -11.73 -14.10 -2.07
C THR A 122 -12.01 -12.73 -2.66
N LEU A 123 -11.14 -12.30 -3.58
CA LEU A 123 -11.38 -11.18 -4.49
C LEU A 123 -11.57 -11.71 -5.90
N THR A 124 -12.49 -11.12 -6.65
CA THR A 124 -12.73 -11.44 -8.06
C THR A 124 -12.54 -10.20 -8.91
N GLU A 125 -11.75 -10.33 -9.97
CA GLU A 125 -11.46 -9.30 -10.97
C GLU A 125 -11.93 -9.78 -12.34
N GLU A 126 -12.64 -8.92 -13.08
CA GLU A 126 -12.98 -9.15 -14.50
C GLU A 126 -11.93 -8.48 -15.39
N SER A 127 -11.01 -9.28 -15.92
CA SER A 127 -9.98 -8.82 -16.86
C SER A 127 -10.46 -8.97 -18.30
N LYS A 128 -10.23 -7.95 -19.14
CA LYS A 128 -10.60 -8.01 -20.56
C LYS A 128 -9.81 -9.05 -21.36
N SER A 129 -8.58 -9.33 -20.93
CA SER A 129 -7.66 -10.23 -21.65
C SER A 129 -7.57 -11.62 -21.05
N LEU A 130 -7.75 -11.75 -19.72
CA LEU A 130 -7.54 -13.00 -18.97
C LEU A 130 -8.87 -13.60 -18.46
N GLY A 131 -10.01 -12.92 -18.67
CA GLY A 131 -11.29 -13.35 -18.11
C GLY A 131 -11.40 -13.05 -16.62
N THR A 132 -12.12 -13.90 -15.89
CA THR A 132 -12.32 -13.75 -14.46
C THR A 132 -11.12 -14.30 -13.70
N LEU A 133 -10.43 -13.44 -12.94
CA LEU A 133 -9.35 -13.82 -12.03
C LEU A 133 -9.88 -13.90 -10.60
N VAL A 134 -9.46 -14.93 -9.87
CA VAL A 134 -9.81 -15.15 -8.46
C VAL A 134 -8.55 -15.09 -7.62
N PHE A 135 -8.56 -14.26 -6.58
CA PHE A 135 -7.48 -14.06 -5.65
C PHE A 135 -7.90 -14.59 -4.28
N ASP A 136 -7.18 -15.55 -3.75
CA ASP A 136 -7.42 -16.15 -2.44
C ASP A 136 -6.65 -15.41 -1.36
N LYS A 137 -7.28 -15.20 -0.20
CA LYS A 137 -6.63 -14.62 0.96
C LYS A 137 -5.59 -15.57 1.53
N GLN A 138 -4.40 -15.02 1.83
CA GLN A 138 -3.25 -15.75 2.38
C GLN A 138 -3.20 -15.66 3.89
#